data_00c2b61a5941b448ad8e38756d9c05e6
#
_entry.id   00c2b61a5941b448ad8e38756d9c05e6
#
_cell.length_a   1.000
_cell.length_b   1.000
_cell.length_c   1.000
_cell.angle_alpha   90.00
_cell.angle_beta   90.00
_cell.angle_gamma   90.00
#
_symmetry.space_group_name_H-M   'P 1'
#
loop_
_entity.id
_entity.type
_entity.pdbx_description
1 polymer ?
#
loop_
_entity_poly.entity_id
_entity_poly.type
_entity_poly.pdbx_seq_one_letter_code
_entity_poly.pdbx_strand_id
1 'polypeptide(L)'
;MLKYPTNDDSYRFLFEGADIRGETVILDNVLKDLIGTHAYGPGVQKLLGEFAAATVVISNNLKFDGRVVLQGRSDGPISLVMVECSSDGDIRGIARGELEAPEGPMKSHLPDGVLTLTIEPEVGQRYQGIIAVQRDELADVLSDYFEQSEQLATKFWLSTRAGSSAGLMLQQLPKQLILDEDERLDQWQTLCALADTVTPDELIDTDTDHLLFKLFNEWDVKRFEPKRIRFSCNCSRGRSLNAIRLLPKHEITELFEEQQTVTMNCEMCGDSYHFTRNDVDQSEEPTIH
;
A
#
# COMPACT_ATOMS: atom_id res chain seq x y z
N MET A 1 1.22 23.33 -24.12
CA MET A 1 1.95 22.77 -22.96
C MET A 1 1.37 21.39 -22.72
N LEU A 2 2.03 20.36 -23.20
CA LEU A 2 1.70 18.99 -22.84
C LEU A 2 1.97 18.88 -21.32
N LYS A 3 0.92 18.76 -20.51
CA LYS A 3 1.05 18.32 -19.12
C LYS A 3 1.59 16.91 -19.20
N TYR A 4 2.83 16.70 -18.79
CA TYR A 4 3.30 15.37 -18.45
C TYR A 4 2.30 14.79 -17.43
N PRO A 5 1.86 13.53 -17.60
CA PRO A 5 1.00 12.89 -16.63
C PRO A 5 1.69 13.03 -15.28
N THR A 6 0.95 13.50 -14.29
CA THR A 6 1.46 13.56 -12.92
C THR A 6 1.55 12.11 -12.47
N ASN A 7 2.77 11.64 -12.21
CA ASN A 7 3.07 10.29 -11.76
C ASN A 7 2.60 10.11 -10.31
N ASP A 8 1.36 9.86 -10.06
CA ASP A 8 0.73 9.44 -8.81
C ASP A 8 -0.70 9.01 -9.16
N ASP A 9 -0.80 8.30 -10.29
CA ASP A 9 -2.06 7.78 -10.80
C ASP A 9 -2.02 6.25 -10.88
N SER A 10 -3.14 5.61 -10.60
CA SER A 10 -3.34 4.19 -10.82
C SER A 10 -4.34 3.96 -11.94
N TYR A 11 -4.07 2.96 -12.80
CA TYR A 11 -4.87 2.66 -13.97
C TYR A 11 -5.28 1.19 -13.98
N ARG A 12 -6.57 0.98 -13.96
CA ARG A 12 -7.16 -0.33 -14.20
C ARG A 12 -7.31 -0.58 -15.69
N PHE A 13 -7.08 -1.82 -16.10
CA PHE A 13 -7.31 -2.25 -17.48
C PHE A 13 -7.84 -3.67 -17.55
N LEU A 14 -8.42 -4.03 -18.69
CA LEU A 14 -8.93 -5.35 -19.02
C LEU A 14 -8.38 -5.80 -20.36
N PHE A 15 -8.18 -7.09 -20.53
CA PHE A 15 -7.92 -7.69 -21.84
C PHE A 15 -9.26 -8.08 -22.48
N GLU A 16 -9.62 -7.44 -23.61
CA GLU A 16 -10.81 -7.81 -24.36
C GLU A 16 -10.61 -9.20 -24.96
N GLY A 17 -11.53 -10.11 -24.71
CA GLY A 17 -11.40 -11.53 -25.14
C GLY A 17 -10.68 -12.45 -24.17
N ALA A 18 -10.27 -11.96 -22.99
CA ALA A 18 -9.72 -12.79 -21.91
C ALA A 18 -10.39 -12.46 -20.57
N ASP A 19 -10.54 -13.48 -19.73
CA ASP A 19 -11.01 -13.26 -18.34
C ASP A 19 -9.82 -12.85 -17.45
N ILE A 20 -9.13 -11.76 -17.83
CA ILE A 20 -7.95 -11.25 -17.14
C ILE A 20 -8.06 -9.74 -17.04
N ARG A 21 -7.76 -9.21 -15.86
CA ARG A 21 -7.62 -7.78 -15.60
C ARG A 21 -6.23 -7.44 -15.12
N GLY A 22 -5.88 -6.18 -15.22
CA GLY A 22 -4.67 -5.64 -14.62
C GLY A 22 -4.88 -4.29 -13.97
N GLU A 23 -3.91 -3.92 -13.16
CA GLU A 23 -3.79 -2.62 -12.52
C GLU A 23 -2.33 -2.18 -12.58
N THR A 24 -2.08 -0.92 -12.88
CA THR A 24 -0.75 -0.32 -12.77
C THR A 24 -0.79 0.94 -11.92
N VAL A 25 0.33 1.24 -11.25
CA VAL A 25 0.51 2.47 -10.48
C VAL A 25 1.94 2.96 -10.60
N ILE A 26 2.11 4.28 -10.64
CA ILE A 26 3.40 4.95 -10.44
C ILE A 26 3.19 5.97 -9.32
N LEU A 27 4.08 5.98 -8.33
CA LEU A 27 4.06 6.85 -7.17
C LEU A 27 5.38 7.62 -7.08
N ASP A 28 5.33 8.92 -7.30
CA ASP A 28 6.50 9.82 -7.24
C ASP A 28 6.38 10.80 -6.06
N ASN A 29 5.45 11.76 -6.14
CA ASN A 29 5.29 12.75 -5.07
C ASN A 29 4.72 12.10 -3.81
N VAL A 30 3.76 11.19 -4.00
CA VAL A 30 3.17 10.42 -2.91
C VAL A 30 4.22 9.62 -2.16
N LEU A 31 5.17 8.97 -2.88
CA LEU A 31 6.24 8.25 -2.21
C LEU A 31 7.17 9.20 -1.45
N LYS A 32 7.54 10.34 -2.04
CA LYS A 32 8.37 11.36 -1.37
C LYS A 32 7.72 11.88 -0.10
N ASP A 33 6.41 12.13 -0.13
CA ASP A 33 5.67 12.57 1.06
C ASP A 33 5.64 11.46 2.13
N LEU A 34 5.43 10.20 1.70
CA LEU A 34 5.37 9.05 2.60
C LEU A 34 6.71 8.76 3.28
N ILE A 35 7.83 8.81 2.54
CA ILE A 35 9.16 8.58 3.10
C ILE A 35 9.76 9.81 3.77
N GLY A 36 9.27 11.01 3.44
CA GLY A 36 9.81 12.29 3.95
C GLY A 36 9.48 12.57 5.41
N THR A 37 8.57 11.81 6.03
CA THR A 37 8.18 11.97 7.42
C THR A 37 9.26 11.53 8.43
N HIS A 38 10.17 10.66 8.00
CA HIS A 38 11.24 10.10 8.81
C HIS A 38 12.55 10.00 8.01
N ALA A 39 13.68 9.88 8.71
CA ALA A 39 14.98 9.62 8.10
C ALA A 39 15.14 8.13 7.77
N TYR A 40 14.43 7.66 6.76
CA TYR A 40 14.52 6.28 6.31
C TYR A 40 15.74 6.05 5.43
N GLY A 41 16.52 5.01 5.72
CA GLY A 41 17.58 4.52 4.85
C GLY A 41 17.04 3.82 3.59
N PRO A 42 17.94 3.51 2.63
CA PRO A 42 17.52 3.02 1.31
C PRO A 42 16.69 1.72 1.36
N GLY A 43 17.02 0.79 2.26
CA GLY A 43 16.29 -0.47 2.38
C GLY A 43 14.86 -0.26 2.90
N VAL A 44 14.66 0.64 3.85
CA VAL A 44 13.32 0.98 4.35
C VAL A 44 12.51 1.76 3.32
N GLN A 45 13.14 2.68 2.57
CA GLN A 45 12.49 3.39 1.46
C GLN A 45 12.01 2.42 0.39
N LYS A 46 12.86 1.44 -0.01
CA LYS A 46 12.48 0.39 -0.95
C LYS A 46 11.28 -0.40 -0.42
N LEU A 47 11.35 -0.87 0.81
CA LEU A 47 10.30 -1.67 1.43
C LEU A 47 8.98 -0.90 1.49
N LEU A 48 8.97 0.35 1.97
CA LEU A 48 7.78 1.20 2.01
C LEU A 48 7.21 1.48 0.63
N GLY A 49 8.07 1.70 -0.37
CA GLY A 49 7.64 1.93 -1.74
C GLY A 49 6.95 0.71 -2.36
N GLU A 50 7.51 -0.49 -2.18
CA GLU A 50 6.89 -1.73 -2.64
C GLU A 50 5.56 -2.00 -1.94
N PHE A 51 5.50 -1.78 -0.61
CA PHE A 51 4.25 -1.87 0.15
C PHE A 51 3.21 -0.84 -0.33
N ALA A 52 3.63 0.38 -0.65
CA ALA A 52 2.73 1.42 -1.16
C ALA A 52 2.15 1.03 -2.53
N ALA A 53 2.99 0.65 -3.48
CA ALA A 53 2.55 0.22 -4.80
C ALA A 53 1.61 -1.00 -4.72
N ALA A 54 1.97 -2.03 -3.94
CA ALA A 54 1.15 -3.21 -3.73
C ALA A 54 -0.21 -2.87 -3.10
N THR A 55 -0.22 -2.03 -2.06
CA THR A 55 -1.47 -1.65 -1.38
C THR A 55 -2.41 -0.89 -2.32
N VAL A 56 -1.88 0.00 -3.16
CA VAL A 56 -2.68 0.74 -4.15
C VAL A 56 -3.30 -0.19 -5.19
N VAL A 57 -2.50 -1.06 -5.84
CA VAL A 57 -3.04 -1.95 -6.88
C VAL A 57 -4.06 -2.95 -6.32
N ILE A 58 -3.91 -3.37 -5.06
CA ILE A 58 -4.91 -4.21 -4.37
C ILE A 58 -6.16 -3.39 -4.08
N SER A 59 -6.03 -2.19 -3.49
CA SER A 59 -7.16 -1.34 -3.10
C SER A 59 -8.06 -0.97 -4.29
N ASN A 60 -7.46 -0.63 -5.42
CA ASN A 60 -8.22 -0.22 -6.61
C ASN A 60 -9.00 -1.36 -7.28
N ASN A 61 -8.67 -2.60 -6.97
CA ASN A 61 -9.40 -3.77 -7.46
C ASN A 61 -10.64 -4.11 -6.63
N LEU A 62 -10.84 -3.48 -5.48
CA LEU A 62 -12.00 -3.70 -4.64
C LEU A 62 -13.20 -2.89 -5.14
N LYS A 63 -14.40 -3.48 -5.03
CA LYS A 63 -15.66 -2.90 -5.51
C LYS A 63 -16.51 -2.30 -4.40
N PHE A 64 -15.90 -1.83 -3.33
CA PHE A 64 -16.61 -1.24 -2.19
C PHE A 64 -15.86 -0.03 -1.65
N ASP A 65 -16.56 0.84 -0.96
CA ASP A 65 -15.97 1.95 -0.22
C ASP A 65 -15.36 1.44 1.09
N GLY A 66 -14.14 1.86 1.36
CA GLY A 66 -13.39 1.39 2.53
C GLY A 66 -11.90 1.58 2.38
N ARG A 67 -11.13 0.71 3.01
CA ARG A 67 -9.66 0.77 2.93
C ARG A 67 -9.02 -0.62 2.92
N VAL A 68 -7.83 -0.66 2.36
CA VAL A 68 -6.90 -1.80 2.44
C VAL A 68 -5.74 -1.40 3.32
N VAL A 69 -5.32 -2.29 4.19
CA VAL A 69 -4.11 -2.17 5.00
C VAL A 69 -3.23 -3.38 4.73
N LEU A 70 -2.02 -3.13 4.23
CA LEU A 70 -0.97 -4.13 4.13
C LEU A 70 0.07 -3.85 5.22
N GLN A 71 0.30 -4.83 6.08
CA GLN A 71 1.19 -4.70 7.21
C GLN A 71 2.15 -5.88 7.27
N GLY A 72 3.44 -5.61 7.49
CA GLY A 72 4.47 -6.61 7.81
C GLY A 72 4.94 -6.45 9.25
N ARG A 73 5.09 -7.56 9.97
CA ARG A 73 5.66 -7.61 11.32
C ARG A 73 6.71 -8.69 11.41
N SER A 74 7.77 -8.42 12.17
CA SER A 74 8.87 -9.34 12.44
C SER A 74 9.57 -8.95 13.74
N ASP A 75 10.29 -9.90 14.34
CA ASP A 75 11.24 -9.61 15.42
C ASP A 75 12.64 -9.26 14.88
N GLY A 76 12.75 -9.08 13.56
CA GLY A 76 13.98 -8.70 12.86
C GLY A 76 14.24 -7.19 12.82
N PRO A 77 15.14 -6.75 11.89
CA PRO A 77 15.53 -5.34 11.79
C PRO A 77 14.35 -4.38 11.66
N ILE A 78 13.37 -4.70 10.84
CA ILE A 78 12.12 -3.91 10.73
C ILE A 78 11.02 -4.63 11.52
N SER A 79 10.64 -4.05 12.65
CA SER A 79 9.60 -4.60 13.52
C SER A 79 8.18 -4.38 12.97
N LEU A 80 7.98 -3.34 12.19
CA LEU A 80 6.72 -3.00 11.55
C LEU A 80 6.97 -2.25 10.25
N VAL A 81 6.29 -2.65 9.19
CA VAL A 81 5.99 -1.81 8.02
C VAL A 81 4.50 -1.88 7.79
N MET A 82 3.87 -0.74 7.52
CA MET A 82 2.42 -0.67 7.29
C MET A 82 2.10 0.42 6.29
N VAL A 83 1.25 0.09 5.33
CA VAL A 83 0.66 1.05 4.39
C VAL A 83 -0.83 0.79 4.35
N GLU A 84 -1.62 1.85 4.35
CA GLU A 84 -3.05 1.80 4.09
C GLU A 84 -3.42 2.69 2.91
N CYS A 85 -4.40 2.25 2.12
CA CYS A 85 -4.97 3.00 1.01
C CYS A 85 -6.50 2.92 1.06
N SER A 86 -7.15 4.08 1.00
CA SER A 86 -8.61 4.16 0.94
C SER A 86 -9.14 3.93 -0.48
N SER A 87 -10.45 3.65 -0.57
CA SER A 87 -11.18 3.61 -1.85
C SER A 87 -11.13 4.94 -2.60
N ASP A 88 -10.81 6.06 -1.98
CA ASP A 88 -10.64 7.37 -2.62
C ASP A 88 -9.22 7.64 -3.12
N GLY A 89 -8.28 6.73 -2.86
CA GLY A 89 -6.87 6.86 -3.24
C GLY A 89 -6.02 7.63 -2.22
N ASP A 90 -6.52 7.85 -1.01
CA ASP A 90 -5.75 8.42 0.08
C ASP A 90 -4.85 7.34 0.69
N ILE A 91 -3.53 7.59 0.69
CA ILE A 91 -2.53 6.64 1.17
C ILE A 91 -1.69 7.24 2.29
N ARG A 92 -1.31 6.40 3.25
CA ARG A 92 -0.32 6.69 4.28
C ARG A 92 0.39 5.43 4.74
N GLY A 93 1.56 5.58 5.35
CA GLY A 93 2.31 4.42 5.81
C GLY A 93 3.44 4.80 6.75
N ILE A 94 4.03 3.77 7.37
CA ILE A 94 5.11 3.91 8.35
C ILE A 94 5.94 2.64 8.39
N ALA A 95 7.22 2.78 8.72
CA ALA A 95 8.08 1.69 9.17
C ALA A 95 8.67 1.98 10.55
N ARG A 96 8.90 0.94 11.34
CA ARG A 96 9.56 0.99 12.66
C ARG A 96 10.62 -0.08 12.75
N GLY A 97 11.68 0.18 13.50
CA GLY A 97 12.83 -0.69 13.70
C GLY A 97 14.13 0.01 13.33
N GLU A 98 15.05 -0.69 12.69
CA GLU A 98 16.32 -0.14 12.20
C GLU A 98 16.06 0.71 10.93
N LEU A 99 15.74 1.99 11.14
CA LEU A 99 15.31 2.88 10.05
C LEU A 99 16.39 3.16 9.00
N GLU A 100 17.66 2.96 9.32
CA GLU A 100 18.82 3.13 8.41
C GLU A 100 19.24 1.83 7.72
N ALA A 101 18.40 0.77 7.77
CA ALA A 101 18.70 -0.51 7.15
C ALA A 101 19.12 -0.35 5.67
N PRO A 102 20.20 -1.06 5.23
CA PRO A 102 20.66 -1.03 3.85
C PRO A 102 19.68 -1.72 2.90
N GLU A 103 19.84 -1.52 1.60
CA GLU A 103 19.07 -2.28 0.62
C GLU A 103 19.29 -3.78 0.75
N GLY A 104 18.22 -4.53 0.51
CA GLY A 104 18.22 -5.99 0.59
C GLY A 104 16.84 -6.56 0.24
N PRO A 105 16.73 -7.89 0.15
CA PRO A 105 15.45 -8.54 -0.04
C PRO A 105 14.53 -8.30 1.18
N MET A 106 13.20 -8.24 0.96
CA MET A 106 12.22 -8.03 2.04
C MET A 106 12.43 -9.01 3.20
N LYS A 107 12.72 -10.28 2.91
CA LYS A 107 12.94 -11.31 3.93
C LYS A 107 14.11 -10.99 4.87
N SER A 108 15.13 -10.27 4.42
CA SER A 108 16.23 -9.85 5.29
C SER A 108 15.82 -8.76 6.28
N HIS A 109 14.83 -7.95 5.94
CA HIS A 109 14.26 -6.92 6.82
C HIS A 109 13.18 -7.47 7.74
N LEU A 110 12.44 -8.48 7.27
CA LEU A 110 11.34 -9.14 7.99
C LEU A 110 11.61 -10.66 8.11
N PRO A 111 12.72 -11.11 8.72
CA PRO A 111 12.98 -12.54 8.90
C PRO A 111 11.89 -13.16 9.78
N ASP A 112 11.41 -14.36 9.37
CA ASP A 112 10.30 -15.07 10.02
C ASP A 112 9.06 -14.20 10.22
N GLY A 113 8.94 -13.16 9.37
CA GLY A 113 7.90 -12.18 9.46
C GLY A 113 6.54 -12.69 9.00
N VAL A 114 5.51 -11.92 9.35
CA VAL A 114 4.13 -12.17 8.95
C VAL A 114 3.59 -10.92 8.28
N LEU A 115 3.05 -11.07 7.07
CA LEU A 115 2.23 -10.05 6.44
C LEU A 115 0.77 -10.25 6.83
N THR A 116 0.08 -9.14 6.99
CA THR A 116 -1.37 -9.11 7.21
C THR A 116 -1.99 -8.20 6.16
N LEU A 117 -2.85 -8.77 5.32
CA LEU A 117 -3.70 -8.02 4.40
C LEU A 117 -5.06 -7.86 5.04
N THR A 118 -5.44 -6.62 5.34
CA THR A 118 -6.74 -6.30 5.93
C THR A 118 -7.56 -5.48 4.96
N ILE A 119 -8.79 -5.90 4.74
CA ILE A 119 -9.80 -5.20 3.93
C ILE A 119 -10.90 -4.76 4.90
N GLU A 120 -11.08 -3.46 5.01
CA GLU A 120 -12.08 -2.84 5.90
C GLU A 120 -13.10 -2.05 5.06
N PRO A 121 -14.23 -2.68 4.67
CA PRO A 121 -15.30 -1.95 4.02
C PRO A 121 -15.96 -0.98 5.01
N GLU A 122 -16.46 0.17 4.52
CA GLU A 122 -17.27 1.08 5.36
C GLU A 122 -18.54 0.41 5.88
N VAL A 123 -19.12 -0.47 5.06
CA VAL A 123 -20.30 -1.25 5.40
C VAL A 123 -20.01 -2.72 5.13
N GLY A 124 -20.06 -3.55 6.17
CA GLY A 124 -19.82 -4.98 6.03
C GLY A 124 -18.83 -5.52 7.08
N GLN A 125 -18.35 -6.72 6.82
CA GLN A 125 -17.40 -7.38 7.71
C GLN A 125 -15.97 -7.14 7.26
N ARG A 126 -15.09 -6.85 8.21
CA ARG A 126 -13.63 -6.80 8.01
C ARG A 126 -13.13 -8.19 7.61
N TYR A 127 -12.34 -8.24 6.55
CA TYR A 127 -11.58 -9.42 6.14
C TYR A 127 -10.10 -9.25 6.51
N GLN A 128 -9.46 -10.34 6.92
CA GLN A 128 -8.04 -10.33 7.24
C GLN A 128 -7.39 -11.64 6.79
N GLY A 129 -6.40 -11.52 5.91
CA GLY A 129 -5.51 -12.60 5.51
C GLY A 129 -4.17 -12.50 6.25
N ILE A 130 -3.63 -13.64 6.66
CA ILE A 130 -2.33 -13.74 7.33
C ILE A 130 -1.40 -14.57 6.46
N ILE A 131 -0.21 -14.04 6.17
CA ILE A 131 0.73 -14.56 5.19
C ILE A 131 2.13 -14.65 5.82
N ALA A 132 2.73 -15.83 5.84
CA ALA A 132 4.10 -15.98 6.30
C ALA A 132 5.09 -15.46 5.24
N VAL A 133 6.13 -14.74 5.65
CA VAL A 133 7.21 -14.26 4.78
C VAL A 133 8.16 -15.41 4.47
N GLN A 134 7.87 -16.15 3.39
CA GLN A 134 8.68 -17.30 2.96
C GLN A 134 9.55 -17.00 1.74
N ARG A 135 9.22 -15.97 0.95
CA ARG A 135 9.96 -15.53 -0.24
C ARG A 135 10.77 -14.29 0.07
N ASP A 136 11.74 -14.02 -0.79
CA ASP A 136 12.64 -12.88 -0.67
C ASP A 136 11.97 -11.54 -1.05
N GLU A 137 11.05 -11.56 -2.02
CA GLU A 137 10.40 -10.35 -2.53
C GLU A 137 8.91 -10.31 -2.16
N LEU A 138 8.40 -9.10 -1.91
CA LEU A 138 6.98 -8.86 -1.57
C LEU A 138 6.03 -9.34 -2.68
N ALA A 139 6.40 -9.12 -3.94
CA ALA A 139 5.60 -9.51 -5.09
C ALA A 139 5.30 -11.02 -5.11
N ASP A 140 6.31 -11.84 -4.81
CA ASP A 140 6.17 -13.30 -4.78
C ASP A 140 5.29 -13.75 -3.61
N VAL A 141 5.48 -13.15 -2.41
CA VAL A 141 4.67 -13.48 -1.23
C VAL A 141 3.20 -13.17 -1.48
N LEU A 142 2.91 -12.03 -2.10
CA LEU A 142 1.53 -11.65 -2.43
C LEU A 142 0.94 -12.55 -3.52
N SER A 143 1.71 -12.87 -4.55
CA SER A 143 1.26 -13.78 -5.63
C SER A 143 0.89 -15.16 -5.08
N ASP A 144 1.76 -15.77 -4.28
CA ASP A 144 1.50 -17.05 -3.62
C ASP A 144 0.23 -16.99 -2.73
N TYR A 145 0.02 -15.88 -2.00
CA TYR A 145 -1.16 -15.71 -1.16
C TYR A 145 -2.47 -15.65 -1.96
N PHE A 146 -2.53 -14.84 -3.01
CA PHE A 146 -3.74 -14.67 -3.80
C PHE A 146 -4.11 -15.97 -4.54
N GLU A 147 -3.11 -16.74 -5.00
CA GLU A 147 -3.34 -18.04 -5.61
C GLU A 147 -3.92 -19.04 -4.62
N GLN A 148 -3.39 -19.10 -3.38
CA GLN A 148 -3.80 -20.08 -2.38
C GLN A 148 -5.10 -19.72 -1.66
N SER A 149 -5.33 -18.43 -1.37
CA SER A 149 -6.42 -17.99 -0.50
C SER A 149 -7.63 -17.47 -1.26
N GLU A 150 -7.42 -16.78 -2.38
CA GLU A 150 -8.49 -16.16 -3.15
C GLU A 150 -8.94 -17.06 -4.35
N GLN A 151 -8.19 -18.12 -4.64
CA GLN A 151 -8.42 -19.02 -5.78
C GLN A 151 -8.47 -18.26 -7.12
N LEU A 152 -7.89 -17.09 -7.17
CA LEU A 152 -7.73 -16.26 -8.36
C LEU A 152 -6.23 -16.10 -8.62
N ALA A 153 -5.73 -16.72 -9.69
CA ALA A 153 -4.35 -16.55 -10.10
C ALA A 153 -4.06 -15.06 -10.23
N THR A 154 -3.12 -14.58 -9.43
CA THR A 154 -2.74 -13.17 -9.37
C THR A 154 -1.22 -13.07 -9.34
N LYS A 155 -0.65 -12.16 -10.11
CA LYS A 155 0.79 -11.94 -10.14
C LYS A 155 1.11 -10.47 -10.03
N PHE A 156 2.16 -10.16 -9.26
CA PHE A 156 2.61 -8.80 -8.97
C PHE A 156 4.02 -8.58 -9.52
N TRP A 157 4.27 -7.38 -10.01
CA TRP A 157 5.58 -6.82 -10.33
C TRP A 157 5.69 -5.49 -9.60
N LEU A 158 6.67 -5.39 -8.71
CA LEU A 158 6.87 -4.21 -7.86
C LEU A 158 8.29 -3.72 -8.05
N SER A 159 8.45 -2.42 -8.09
CA SER A 159 9.76 -1.79 -8.18
C SER A 159 9.78 -0.50 -7.38
N THR A 160 10.89 -0.25 -6.68
CA THR A 160 11.13 1.02 -5.98
C THR A 160 12.56 1.45 -6.18
N ARG A 161 12.72 2.71 -6.51
CA ARG A 161 13.99 3.41 -6.64
C ARG A 161 13.88 4.72 -5.87
N ALA A 162 15.00 5.38 -5.54
CA ALA A 162 15.01 6.61 -4.77
C ALA A 162 13.92 7.62 -5.20
N GLY A 163 12.88 7.76 -4.39
CA GLY A 163 11.76 8.71 -4.56
C GLY A 163 10.68 8.32 -5.55
N SER A 164 10.73 7.09 -6.14
CA SER A 164 9.70 6.59 -7.06
C SER A 164 9.42 5.12 -6.81
N SER A 165 8.17 4.72 -6.90
CA SER A 165 7.72 3.33 -6.80
C SER A 165 6.68 3.04 -7.86
N ALA A 166 6.68 1.83 -8.39
CA ALA A 166 5.71 1.38 -9.36
C ALA A 166 5.24 -0.05 -9.10
N GLY A 167 4.03 -0.34 -9.54
CA GLY A 167 3.43 -1.66 -9.44
C GLY A 167 2.61 -2.00 -10.68
N LEU A 168 2.72 -3.24 -11.10
CA LEU A 168 1.85 -3.89 -12.07
C LEU A 168 1.26 -5.13 -11.41
N MET A 169 -0.01 -5.37 -11.62
CA MET A 169 -0.71 -6.56 -11.18
C MET A 169 -1.53 -7.12 -12.33
N LEU A 170 -1.47 -8.42 -12.55
CA LEU A 170 -2.43 -9.16 -13.37
C LEU A 170 -3.21 -10.13 -12.49
N GLN A 171 -4.49 -10.31 -12.80
CA GLN A 171 -5.36 -11.24 -12.08
C GLN A 171 -6.35 -11.90 -13.02
N GLN A 172 -6.46 -13.22 -12.94
CA GLN A 172 -7.55 -13.93 -13.57
C GLN A 172 -8.89 -13.59 -12.92
N LEU A 173 -9.90 -13.40 -13.75
CA LEU A 173 -11.28 -13.24 -13.30
C LEU A 173 -12.00 -14.60 -13.28
N PRO A 174 -13.14 -14.70 -12.57
CA PRO A 174 -14.01 -15.86 -12.68
C PRO A 174 -14.38 -16.11 -14.14
N LYS A 175 -14.51 -17.35 -14.51
CA LYS A 175 -14.80 -17.85 -15.85
C LYS A 175 -16.09 -17.23 -16.42
N GLN A 176 -15.97 -16.45 -17.49
CA GLN A 176 -17.09 -15.77 -18.16
C GLN A 176 -17.00 -15.83 -19.69
N LEU A 177 -15.87 -15.41 -20.26
CA LEU A 177 -15.66 -15.31 -21.71
C LEU A 177 -15.11 -16.61 -22.28
N ILE A 178 -14.10 -17.16 -21.67
CA ILE A 178 -13.42 -18.38 -22.11
C ILE A 178 -13.85 -19.54 -21.22
N LEU A 179 -14.49 -20.53 -21.82
CA LEU A 179 -15.01 -21.69 -21.11
C LEU A 179 -14.01 -22.85 -21.04
N ASP A 180 -13.07 -22.90 -21.96
CA ASP A 180 -12.01 -23.90 -22.02
C ASP A 180 -10.91 -23.59 -21.02
N GLU A 181 -10.54 -24.56 -20.16
CA GLU A 181 -9.54 -24.35 -19.12
C GLU A 181 -8.12 -24.29 -19.67
N ASP A 182 -7.82 -25.05 -20.71
CA ASP A 182 -6.49 -25.07 -21.33
C ASP A 182 -6.23 -23.74 -22.05
N GLU A 183 -7.24 -23.20 -22.74
CA GLU A 183 -7.17 -21.89 -23.36
C GLU A 183 -6.99 -20.76 -22.32
N ARG A 184 -7.73 -20.81 -21.19
CA ARG A 184 -7.58 -19.88 -20.08
C ARG A 184 -6.17 -19.92 -19.48
N LEU A 185 -5.65 -21.11 -19.29
CA LEU A 185 -4.31 -21.30 -18.73
C LEU A 185 -3.24 -20.78 -19.70
N ASP A 186 -3.38 -21.05 -20.99
CA ASP A 186 -2.45 -20.57 -22.03
C ASP A 186 -2.44 -19.04 -22.11
N GLN A 187 -3.62 -18.40 -22.11
CA GLN A 187 -3.73 -16.94 -22.09
C GLN A 187 -3.08 -16.35 -20.82
N TRP A 188 -3.34 -16.92 -19.65
CA TRP A 188 -2.75 -16.49 -18.38
C TRP A 188 -1.21 -16.59 -18.41
N GLN A 189 -0.69 -17.74 -18.83
CA GLN A 189 0.75 -17.97 -18.91
C GLN A 189 1.41 -17.03 -19.91
N THR A 190 0.78 -16.80 -21.06
CA THR A 190 1.27 -15.89 -22.10
C THR A 190 1.35 -14.45 -21.57
N LEU A 191 0.27 -13.92 -20.96
CA LEU A 191 0.26 -12.57 -20.43
C LEU A 191 1.25 -12.38 -19.28
N CYS A 192 1.39 -13.37 -18.40
CA CYS A 192 2.40 -13.36 -17.36
C CYS A 192 3.82 -13.35 -17.92
N ALA A 193 4.09 -14.19 -18.94
CA ALA A 193 5.40 -14.25 -19.59
C ALA A 193 5.78 -12.94 -20.29
N LEU A 194 4.80 -12.25 -20.91
CA LEU A 194 5.01 -10.91 -21.47
C LEU A 194 5.31 -9.90 -20.36
N ALA A 195 4.53 -9.89 -19.26
CA ALA A 195 4.77 -9.00 -18.13
C ALA A 195 6.10 -9.28 -17.42
N ASP A 196 6.58 -10.54 -17.40
CA ASP A 196 7.88 -10.90 -16.81
C ASP A 196 9.08 -10.28 -17.57
N THR A 197 8.86 -9.77 -18.78
CA THR A 197 9.91 -9.08 -19.55
C THR A 197 10.16 -7.65 -19.08
N VAL A 198 9.27 -7.07 -18.25
CA VAL A 198 9.44 -5.71 -17.75
C VAL A 198 10.62 -5.63 -16.78
N THR A 199 11.50 -4.70 -17.02
CA THR A 199 12.57 -4.41 -16.06
C THR A 199 12.10 -3.46 -14.96
N PRO A 200 12.76 -3.47 -13.77
CA PRO A 200 12.44 -2.54 -12.69
C PRO A 200 12.44 -1.07 -13.11
N ASP A 201 13.42 -0.67 -13.93
CA ASP A 201 13.52 0.71 -14.43
C ASP A 201 12.40 1.03 -15.42
N GLU A 202 12.06 0.11 -16.32
CA GLU A 202 10.95 0.31 -17.26
C GLU A 202 9.61 0.46 -16.56
N LEU A 203 9.38 -0.30 -15.48
CA LEU A 203 8.14 -0.21 -14.70
C LEU A 203 7.97 1.18 -14.07
N ILE A 204 9.07 1.83 -13.67
CA ILE A 204 9.04 3.17 -13.05
C ILE A 204 9.04 4.28 -14.11
N ASP A 205 9.87 4.16 -15.16
CA ASP A 205 10.16 5.26 -16.07
C ASP A 205 9.22 5.35 -17.28
N THR A 206 8.42 4.30 -17.53
CA THR A 206 7.53 4.25 -18.69
C THR A 206 6.12 4.66 -18.28
N ASP A 207 5.53 5.62 -19.01
CA ASP A 207 4.13 5.94 -18.80
C ASP A 207 3.22 4.72 -19.08
N THR A 208 2.06 4.69 -18.42
CA THR A 208 1.18 3.53 -18.46
C THR A 208 0.76 3.12 -19.86
N ASP A 209 0.40 4.06 -20.75
CA ASP A 209 -0.07 3.72 -22.08
C ASP A 209 1.05 3.09 -22.91
N HIS A 210 2.27 3.62 -22.80
CA HIS A 210 3.44 3.08 -23.46
C HIS A 210 3.85 1.73 -22.90
N LEU A 211 3.79 1.55 -21.59
CA LEU A 211 4.07 0.28 -20.92
C LEU A 211 3.11 -0.81 -21.38
N LEU A 212 1.79 -0.54 -21.35
CA LEU A 212 0.77 -1.49 -21.78
C LEU A 212 0.92 -1.85 -23.26
N PHE A 213 1.19 -0.85 -24.12
CA PHE A 213 1.46 -1.11 -25.52
C PHE A 213 2.71 -1.96 -25.72
N LYS A 214 3.79 -1.67 -25.02
CA LYS A 214 5.05 -2.40 -25.13
C LYS A 214 4.92 -3.87 -24.73
N LEU A 215 4.19 -4.13 -23.64
CA LEU A 215 4.02 -5.48 -23.11
C LEU A 215 2.93 -6.28 -23.84
N PHE A 216 1.84 -5.62 -24.24
CA PHE A 216 0.61 -6.30 -24.65
C PHE A 216 0.07 -5.82 -26.01
N ASN A 217 0.95 -5.36 -26.94
CA ASN A 217 0.51 -4.81 -28.23
C ASN A 217 -0.24 -5.81 -29.16
N GLU A 218 -0.13 -7.10 -28.89
CA GLU A 218 -0.88 -8.15 -29.62
C GLU A 218 -2.25 -8.45 -29.02
N TRP A 219 -2.59 -7.76 -27.90
CA TRP A 219 -3.84 -7.92 -27.17
C TRP A 219 -4.66 -6.63 -27.21
N ASP A 220 -5.98 -6.75 -27.30
CA ASP A 220 -6.87 -5.60 -27.16
C ASP A 220 -7.00 -5.24 -25.69
N VAL A 221 -6.29 -4.18 -25.27
CA VAL A 221 -6.27 -3.70 -23.90
C VAL A 221 -7.19 -2.48 -23.74
N LYS A 222 -8.22 -2.61 -22.92
CA LYS A 222 -9.12 -1.52 -22.56
C LYS A 222 -8.69 -0.92 -21.22
N ARG A 223 -8.09 0.27 -21.26
CA ARG A 223 -7.74 1.04 -20.08
C ARG A 223 -8.92 1.90 -19.61
N PHE A 224 -9.08 2.01 -18.30
CA PHE A 224 -10.09 2.87 -17.67
C PHE A 224 -9.48 4.22 -17.26
N GLU A 225 -10.35 5.16 -16.84
CA GLU A 225 -9.91 6.44 -16.31
C GLU A 225 -9.00 6.25 -15.09
N PRO A 226 -7.96 7.09 -14.96
CA PRO A 226 -7.04 7.01 -13.84
C PRO A 226 -7.71 7.34 -12.52
N LYS A 227 -7.22 6.71 -11.48
CA LYS A 227 -7.49 7.09 -10.10
C LYS A 227 -6.29 7.82 -9.52
N ARG A 228 -6.50 9.04 -9.07
CA ARG A 228 -5.48 9.84 -8.41
C ARG A 228 -5.16 9.28 -7.03
N ILE A 229 -3.89 9.07 -6.76
CA ILE A 229 -3.38 8.67 -5.45
C ILE A 229 -2.82 9.92 -4.76
N ARG A 230 -3.06 10.04 -3.44
CA ARG A 230 -2.64 11.19 -2.65
C ARG A 230 -2.15 10.74 -1.28
N PHE A 231 -1.02 11.30 -0.85
CA PHE A 231 -0.64 11.17 0.56
C PHE A 231 -1.65 11.96 1.41
N SER A 232 -2.29 11.27 2.34
CA SER A 232 -3.33 11.87 3.18
C SER A 232 -3.34 11.22 4.55
N CYS A 233 -3.13 12.02 5.59
CA CYS A 233 -3.21 11.56 6.97
C CYS A 233 -4.49 12.05 7.61
N ASN A 234 -5.23 11.14 8.22
CA ASN A 234 -6.45 11.47 8.94
C ASN A 234 -6.22 11.77 10.42
N CYS A 235 -4.97 12.09 10.82
CA CYS A 235 -4.69 12.56 12.17
C CYS A 235 -5.38 13.90 12.44
N SER A 236 -5.66 14.17 13.69
CA SER A 236 -6.23 15.44 14.12
C SER A 236 -5.93 15.69 15.58
N ARG A 237 -5.99 16.99 15.98
CA ARG A 237 -5.84 17.38 17.38
C ARG A 237 -6.82 16.64 18.29
N GLY A 238 -8.07 16.45 17.84
CA GLY A 238 -9.10 15.72 18.61
C GLY A 238 -8.77 14.25 18.83
N ARG A 239 -8.30 13.54 17.78
CA ARG A 239 -7.85 12.14 17.92
C ARG A 239 -6.65 12.00 18.85
N SER A 240 -5.69 12.89 18.74
CA SER A 240 -4.51 12.91 19.61
C SER A 240 -4.89 13.21 21.06
N LEU A 241 -5.81 14.15 21.29
CA LEU A 241 -6.33 14.45 22.62
C LEU A 241 -7.08 13.25 23.23
N ASN A 242 -7.89 12.56 22.44
CA ASN A 242 -8.57 11.36 22.89
C ASN A 242 -7.58 10.25 23.27
N ALA A 243 -6.45 10.11 22.57
CA ALA A 243 -5.42 9.15 22.95
C ALA A 243 -4.81 9.47 24.34
N ILE A 244 -4.57 10.75 24.65
CA ILE A 244 -4.13 11.15 26.01
C ILE A 244 -5.21 10.83 27.05
N ARG A 245 -6.47 11.09 26.74
CA ARG A 245 -7.60 10.84 27.67
C ARG A 245 -7.85 9.36 27.98
N LEU A 246 -7.37 8.45 27.12
CA LEU A 246 -7.44 7.00 27.36
C LEU A 246 -6.38 6.48 28.35
N LEU A 247 -5.37 7.29 28.67
CA LEU A 247 -4.39 6.93 29.69
C LEU A 247 -5.03 6.91 31.09
N PRO A 248 -4.53 6.08 32.02
CA PRO A 248 -4.92 6.12 33.43
C PRO A 248 -4.70 7.52 34.04
N LYS A 249 -5.60 7.94 34.95
CA LYS A 249 -5.55 9.30 35.55
C LYS A 249 -4.21 9.63 36.21
N HIS A 250 -3.56 8.65 36.82
CA HIS A 250 -2.25 8.86 37.45
C HIS A 250 -1.16 9.16 36.39
N GLU A 251 -1.15 8.44 35.27
CA GLU A 251 -0.20 8.68 34.17
C GLU A 251 -0.41 10.06 33.55
N ILE A 252 -1.66 10.49 33.35
CA ILE A 252 -1.97 11.85 32.88
C ILE A 252 -1.45 12.89 33.88
N THR A 253 -1.57 12.63 35.20
CA THR A 253 -1.10 13.57 36.21
C THR A 253 0.43 13.66 36.20
N GLU A 254 1.13 12.54 36.20
CA GLU A 254 2.59 12.49 36.12
C GLU A 254 3.10 13.18 34.85
N LEU A 255 2.47 12.92 33.69
CA LEU A 255 2.81 13.53 32.41
C LEU A 255 2.78 15.04 32.44
N PHE A 256 1.77 15.66 33.09
CA PHE A 256 1.62 17.11 33.20
C PHE A 256 2.33 17.72 34.42
N GLU A 257 2.79 16.93 35.41
CA GLU A 257 3.69 17.36 36.44
C GLU A 257 5.13 17.55 35.93
N GLU A 258 5.53 16.65 34.99
CA GLU A 258 6.85 16.74 34.35
C GLU A 258 6.91 17.82 33.25
N GLN A 259 5.82 18.03 32.52
CA GLN A 259 5.78 18.93 31.37
C GLN A 259 4.50 19.80 31.39
N GLN A 260 4.63 21.12 31.36
CA GLN A 260 3.48 22.00 31.26
C GLN A 260 2.68 21.87 29.98
N THR A 261 3.35 21.40 28.90
CA THR A 261 2.75 21.14 27.59
C THR A 261 3.25 19.80 27.06
N VAL A 262 2.33 18.92 26.75
CA VAL A 262 2.61 17.63 26.13
C VAL A 262 2.53 17.78 24.62
N THR A 263 3.57 17.33 23.92
CA THR A 263 3.60 17.31 22.45
C THR A 263 3.40 15.89 21.96
N MET A 264 2.41 15.69 21.10
CA MET A 264 2.19 14.43 20.38
C MET A 264 2.49 14.64 18.89
N ASN A 265 3.41 13.85 18.37
CA ASN A 265 3.72 13.83 16.95
C ASN A 265 2.99 12.67 16.28
N CYS A 266 2.35 12.94 15.15
CA CYS A 266 1.79 11.89 14.33
C CYS A 266 2.92 11.14 13.63
N GLU A 267 3.07 9.86 13.91
CA GLU A 267 4.12 9.04 13.28
C GLU A 267 3.92 8.86 11.76
N MET A 268 2.68 9.04 11.25
CA MET A 268 2.35 8.87 9.83
C MET A 268 2.68 10.08 8.97
N CYS A 269 2.55 11.32 9.51
CA CYS A 269 2.74 12.54 8.71
C CYS A 269 3.67 13.56 9.37
N GLY A 270 4.14 13.31 10.59
CA GLY A 270 5.01 14.23 11.33
C GLY A 270 4.30 15.43 11.98
N ASP A 271 2.99 15.61 11.76
CA ASP A 271 2.23 16.71 12.38
C ASP A 271 2.33 16.67 13.91
N SER A 272 2.56 17.84 14.52
CA SER A 272 2.71 17.99 15.95
C SER A 272 1.49 18.66 16.57
N TYR A 273 0.99 18.09 17.65
CA TYR A 273 -0.14 18.60 18.42
C TYR A 273 0.31 18.88 19.87
N HIS A 274 -0.01 20.04 20.37
CA HIS A 274 0.36 20.48 21.71
C HIS A 274 -0.86 20.54 22.62
N PHE A 275 -0.73 19.98 23.82
CA PHE A 275 -1.80 19.88 24.80
C PHE A 275 -1.34 20.39 26.15
N THR A 276 -2.22 21.17 26.79
CA THR A 276 -2.09 21.58 28.19
C THR A 276 -3.00 20.72 29.07
N ARG A 277 -2.80 20.76 30.38
CA ARG A 277 -3.71 20.06 31.32
C ARG A 277 -5.16 20.48 31.13
N ASN A 278 -5.42 21.77 30.86
CA ASN A 278 -6.77 22.28 30.64
C ASN A 278 -7.46 21.64 29.41
N ASP A 279 -6.72 21.33 28.36
CA ASP A 279 -7.26 20.66 27.17
C ASP A 279 -7.79 19.25 27.49
N VAL A 280 -7.12 18.57 28.42
CA VAL A 280 -7.50 17.21 28.83
C VAL A 280 -8.69 17.21 29.79
N ASP A 281 -8.71 18.18 30.70
CA ASP A 281 -9.74 18.30 31.75
C ASP A 281 -11.05 18.90 31.24
N GLN A 282 -11.05 19.69 30.16
CA GLN A 282 -12.25 20.21 29.51
C GLN A 282 -12.98 19.03 28.83
N SER A 283 -14.07 18.59 29.44
CA SER A 283 -14.98 17.59 28.87
C SER A 283 -15.85 18.22 27.78
N GLU A 284 -15.41 18.16 26.52
CA GLU A 284 -16.38 18.08 25.44
C GLU A 284 -16.91 16.64 25.43
N GLU A 285 -18.22 16.49 25.52
CA GLU A 285 -18.87 15.19 25.38
C GLU A 285 -18.38 14.52 24.09
N PRO A 286 -18.05 13.22 24.10
CA PRO A 286 -17.58 12.56 22.91
C PRO A 286 -18.69 12.58 21.86
N THR A 287 -18.49 13.34 20.78
CA THR A 287 -19.28 13.19 19.56
C THR A 287 -18.91 11.83 18.98
N ILE A 288 -19.77 10.87 19.26
CA ILE A 288 -19.75 9.54 18.61
C ILE A 288 -20.25 9.77 17.18
N HIS A 289 -19.38 9.65 16.23
CA HIS A 289 -19.70 9.54 14.80
C HIS A 289 -19.18 8.22 14.26
#